data_21660c4542aa1a1208b4f77ab7cbe7d8
#
_entry.id   21660c4542aa1a1208b4f77ab7cbe7d8
#
_cell.length_a   1.000
_cell.length_b   1.000
_cell.length_c   1.000
_cell.angle_alpha   90.00
_cell.angle_beta   90.00
_cell.angle_gamma   90.00
#
_symmetry.space_group_name_H-M   'P 1'
#
loop_
_entity.id
_entity.type
_entity.pdbx_description
1 polymer ?
#
loop_
_entity_poly.entity_id
_entity_poly.type
_entity_poly.pdbx_seq_one_letter_code
_entity_poly.pdbx_strand_id
1 'polypeptide(L)'
;MRLSTPARGAALVAGAALTAAAVAAAVVFSSLGSAAATAAGATASSTTAAASEPIVTPIAAALVPGPIDIDRNGRSNVVTARIDFKPGDTTGWHFHPGPVLVQVASGAVTLRHAAHGRCLSKVVRAGHGFFEMPGAIHVADNRRQDPAVVYATFVLPPRAPPAVSTPTPVACR
;
A
#
# COMPACT_ATOMS: atom_id res chain seq x y z
N MET A 1 45.52 -13.08 32.07
CA MET A 1 44.34 -13.56 32.81
C MET A 1 43.29 -14.00 31.80
N ARG A 2 42.76 -15.18 31.94
CA ARG A 2 42.15 -16.05 30.90
C ARG A 2 40.90 -15.48 30.19
N LEU A 3 40.87 -15.67 28.87
CA LEU A 3 39.74 -15.62 27.98
C LEU A 3 38.64 -16.66 28.35
N SER A 4 37.40 -16.28 28.25
CA SER A 4 36.28 -17.25 28.19
C SER A 4 35.28 -16.81 27.13
N THR A 5 35.24 -17.60 26.06
CA THR A 5 34.24 -17.61 25.03
C THR A 5 33.05 -18.49 25.48
N PRO A 6 31.82 -18.17 25.18
CA PRO A 6 30.81 -19.21 25.11
C PRO A 6 30.30 -19.45 23.69
N ALA A 7 29.92 -20.70 23.53
CA ALA A 7 29.65 -21.48 22.38
C ALA A 7 28.42 -21.08 21.54
N ARG A 8 28.52 -21.52 20.27
CA ARG A 8 27.49 -21.58 19.26
C ARG A 8 26.33 -22.49 19.68
N GLY A 9 25.12 -22.00 19.53
CA GLY A 9 23.91 -22.82 19.51
C GLY A 9 23.25 -22.68 18.14
N ALA A 10 23.38 -23.70 17.29
CA ALA A 10 22.64 -23.86 16.05
C ALA A 10 21.28 -24.46 16.39
N ALA A 11 20.20 -23.78 16.07
CA ALA A 11 18.86 -24.34 16.09
C ALA A 11 18.39 -24.54 14.64
N LEU A 12 18.35 -25.79 14.21
CA LEU A 12 17.60 -26.21 13.02
C LEU A 12 16.10 -26.06 13.31
N VAL A 13 15.38 -25.34 12.46
CA VAL A 13 13.93 -25.41 12.41
C VAL A 13 13.54 -26.09 11.09
N ALA A 14 13.00 -27.29 11.24
CA ALA A 14 12.47 -28.10 10.15
C ALA A 14 11.19 -27.47 9.59
N GLY A 15 11.13 -27.37 8.26
CA GLY A 15 9.94 -26.96 7.54
C GLY A 15 8.86 -28.06 7.55
N ALA A 16 7.63 -27.69 7.85
CA ALA A 16 6.45 -28.52 7.63
C ALA A 16 5.65 -27.92 6.47
N ALA A 17 5.66 -28.61 5.33
CA ALA A 17 4.78 -28.34 4.21
C ALA A 17 3.40 -28.90 4.51
N LEU A 18 2.37 -28.06 4.58
CA LEU A 18 0.97 -28.48 4.61
C LEU A 18 0.43 -28.51 3.19
N THR A 19 0.22 -29.71 2.66
CA THR A 19 -0.56 -29.97 1.46
C THR A 19 -2.04 -30.03 1.82
N ALA A 20 -2.84 -29.11 1.29
CA ALA A 20 -4.29 -29.16 1.39
C ALA A 20 -4.85 -30.06 0.30
N ALA A 21 -5.38 -31.22 0.68
CA ALA A 21 -6.13 -32.11 -0.21
C ALA A 21 -7.61 -31.69 -0.21
N ALA A 22 -8.12 -31.35 -1.38
CA ALA A 22 -9.54 -31.14 -1.59
C ALA A 22 -10.24 -32.48 -1.75
N VAL A 23 -11.20 -32.81 -0.86
CA VAL A 23 -12.08 -33.95 -0.98
C VAL A 23 -13.42 -33.48 -1.53
N ALA A 24 -13.70 -33.82 -2.77
CA ALA A 24 -15.02 -33.68 -3.37
C ALA A 24 -15.87 -34.92 -3.02
N ALA A 25 -16.92 -34.75 -2.23
CA ALA A 25 -17.92 -35.78 -1.97
C ALA A 25 -19.13 -35.54 -2.87
N ALA A 26 -19.28 -36.36 -3.89
CA ALA A 26 -20.49 -36.47 -4.69
C ALA A 26 -21.48 -37.39 -3.97
N VAL A 27 -22.63 -36.85 -3.56
CA VAL A 27 -23.75 -37.65 -3.05
C VAL A 27 -24.78 -37.76 -4.16
N VAL A 28 -24.89 -38.96 -4.74
CA VAL A 28 -25.97 -39.33 -5.68
C VAL A 28 -27.10 -39.87 -4.86
N PHE A 29 -28.26 -39.17 -4.84
CA PHE A 29 -29.50 -39.73 -4.35
C PHE A 29 -30.44 -40.02 -5.53
N SER A 30 -30.56 -41.31 -5.83
CA SER A 30 -31.64 -41.86 -6.67
C SER A 30 -32.80 -42.23 -5.76
N SER A 31 -33.96 -41.64 -5.96
CA SER A 31 -35.21 -42.18 -5.46
C SER A 31 -36.29 -42.05 -6.53
N LEU A 32 -36.71 -43.22 -7.02
CA LEU A 32 -37.93 -43.41 -7.79
C LEU A 32 -39.16 -43.31 -6.85
N GLY A 33 -40.20 -42.69 -7.30
CA GLY A 33 -41.46 -42.98 -6.72
C GLY A 33 -42.57 -41.93 -6.86
N SER A 34 -43.51 -42.27 -7.67
CA SER A 34 -44.97 -41.97 -7.60
C SER A 34 -45.47 -40.59 -8.03
N ALA A 35 -46.16 -40.64 -9.12
CA ALA A 35 -47.08 -39.61 -9.60
C ALA A 35 -48.32 -39.47 -8.69
N ALA A 36 -48.61 -38.25 -8.32
CA ALA A 36 -49.99 -37.83 -7.96
C ALA A 36 -50.16 -36.40 -8.48
N ALA A 37 -51.02 -36.26 -9.47
CA ALA A 37 -51.45 -34.98 -9.99
C ALA A 37 -52.41 -34.34 -9.02
N THR A 38 -52.16 -33.10 -8.61
CA THR A 38 -53.22 -32.19 -8.16
C THR A 38 -52.78 -30.73 -8.22
N ALA A 39 -53.60 -29.96 -8.89
CA ALA A 39 -53.88 -28.53 -8.76
C ALA A 39 -52.75 -27.51 -8.86
N ALA A 40 -52.83 -26.74 -9.92
CA ALA A 40 -52.14 -25.49 -10.17
C ALA A 40 -52.31 -24.48 -9.02
N GLY A 41 -51.22 -24.25 -8.30
CA GLY A 41 -50.98 -23.06 -7.52
C GLY A 41 -49.71 -22.44 -8.05
N ALA A 42 -49.81 -21.44 -8.93
CA ALA A 42 -48.66 -20.68 -9.37
C ALA A 42 -48.18 -19.80 -8.20
N THR A 43 -47.35 -20.36 -7.33
CA THR A 43 -46.55 -19.55 -6.42
C THR A 43 -45.43 -18.97 -7.23
N ALA A 44 -45.52 -17.68 -7.55
CA ALA A 44 -44.43 -16.90 -8.08
C ALA A 44 -43.28 -16.93 -7.04
N SER A 45 -42.32 -17.82 -7.25
CA SER A 45 -41.05 -17.78 -6.52
C SER A 45 -40.34 -16.50 -6.93
N SER A 46 -40.48 -15.46 -6.13
CA SER A 46 -39.65 -14.29 -6.22
C SER A 46 -38.20 -14.71 -5.88
N THR A 47 -37.44 -15.07 -6.91
CA THR A 47 -36.03 -15.28 -6.80
C THR A 47 -35.40 -13.92 -6.51
N THR A 48 -35.23 -13.59 -5.24
CA THR A 48 -34.44 -12.43 -4.85
C THR A 48 -33.01 -12.73 -5.33
N ALA A 49 -32.59 -12.08 -6.41
CA ALA A 49 -31.20 -12.16 -6.86
C ALA A 49 -30.34 -11.71 -5.69
N ALA A 50 -29.49 -12.62 -5.19
CA ALA A 50 -28.51 -12.26 -4.18
C ALA A 50 -27.59 -11.18 -4.78
N ALA A 51 -27.47 -10.06 -4.08
CA ALA A 51 -26.55 -9.00 -4.50
C ALA A 51 -25.11 -9.59 -4.53
N SER A 52 -24.42 -9.45 -5.65
CA SER A 52 -23.01 -9.84 -5.76
C SER A 52 -22.15 -8.85 -4.99
N GLU A 53 -21.16 -9.35 -4.24
CA GLU A 53 -20.20 -8.47 -3.59
C GLU A 53 -19.32 -7.76 -4.63
N PRO A 54 -18.89 -6.51 -4.35
CA PRO A 54 -18.01 -5.77 -5.26
C PRO A 54 -16.65 -6.45 -5.36
N ILE A 55 -16.07 -6.46 -6.57
CA ILE A 55 -14.70 -6.93 -6.79
C ILE A 55 -13.73 -5.85 -6.32
N VAL A 56 -12.84 -6.17 -5.37
CA VAL A 56 -11.81 -5.26 -4.85
C VAL A 56 -10.46 -5.64 -5.44
N THR A 57 -9.86 -4.75 -6.23
CA THR A 57 -8.52 -4.93 -6.79
C THR A 57 -7.57 -3.88 -6.20
N PRO A 58 -6.61 -4.27 -5.34
CA PRO A 58 -5.59 -3.35 -4.87
C PRO A 58 -4.73 -2.83 -6.03
N ILE A 59 -4.55 -1.51 -6.13
CA ILE A 59 -3.68 -0.88 -7.15
C ILE A 59 -2.26 -0.63 -6.65
N ALA A 60 -2.08 -0.56 -5.33
CA ALA A 60 -0.79 -0.48 -4.66
C ALA A 60 -0.92 -0.95 -3.21
N ALA A 61 0.14 -1.52 -2.68
CA ALA A 61 0.29 -1.86 -1.27
C ALA A 61 1.72 -1.58 -0.82
N ALA A 62 1.89 -1.06 0.40
CA ALA A 62 3.21 -0.77 0.94
C ALA A 62 3.22 -0.85 2.47
N LEU A 63 4.34 -1.31 3.04
CA LEU A 63 4.62 -1.18 4.46
C LEU A 63 5.16 0.24 4.74
N VAL A 64 4.47 1.01 5.56
CA VAL A 64 4.91 2.33 6.04
C VAL A 64 5.47 2.16 7.45
N PRO A 65 6.79 2.25 7.65
CA PRO A 65 7.40 2.13 8.97
C PRO A 65 7.23 3.45 9.74
N GLY A 66 6.44 3.45 10.78
CA GLY A 66 6.24 4.61 11.65
C GLY A 66 4.78 5.07 11.73
N PRO A 67 4.52 6.07 12.56
CA PRO A 67 3.16 6.59 12.74
C PRO A 67 2.68 7.30 11.47
N ILE A 68 1.38 7.15 11.19
CA ILE A 68 0.65 7.92 10.19
C ILE A 68 -0.28 8.84 10.98
N ASP A 69 -0.04 10.15 10.88
CA ASP A 69 -0.83 11.16 11.56
C ASP A 69 -1.55 12.04 10.52
N ILE A 70 -2.86 11.84 10.40
CA ILE A 70 -3.73 12.61 9.50
C ILE A 70 -4.72 13.41 10.38
N ASP A 71 -4.22 14.44 11.03
CA ASP A 71 -5.07 15.38 11.76
C ASP A 71 -5.49 16.53 10.83
N ARG A 72 -6.74 16.44 10.37
CA ARG A 72 -7.36 17.44 9.51
C ARG A 72 -8.77 17.75 9.98
N ASN A 73 -8.96 18.95 10.52
CA ASN A 73 -10.27 19.48 10.84
C ASN A 73 -10.91 20.16 9.64
N GLY A 74 -12.18 19.90 9.38
CA GLY A 74 -12.95 20.50 8.31
C GLY A 74 -12.82 19.77 6.95
N ARG A 75 -13.20 20.48 5.88
CA ARG A 75 -13.26 19.92 4.52
C ARG A 75 -11.84 19.70 3.97
N SER A 76 -11.64 18.58 3.32
CA SER A 76 -10.39 18.24 2.64
C SER A 76 -10.64 17.83 1.19
N ASN A 77 -9.65 18.10 0.36
CA ASN A 77 -9.56 17.54 -0.99
C ASN A 77 -8.61 16.35 -0.94
N VAL A 78 -9.11 15.14 -1.28
CA VAL A 78 -8.31 13.92 -1.31
C VAL A 78 -8.00 13.57 -2.76
N VAL A 79 -6.71 13.47 -3.08
CA VAL A 79 -6.23 13.17 -4.43
C VAL A 79 -5.24 12.02 -4.35
N THR A 80 -5.46 10.96 -5.13
CA THR A 80 -4.46 9.91 -5.33
C THR A 80 -3.88 10.03 -6.73
N ALA A 81 -2.57 10.17 -6.82
CA ALA A 81 -1.84 10.29 -8.08
C ALA A 81 -0.89 9.11 -8.26
N ARG A 82 -0.74 8.66 -9.50
CA ARG A 82 0.36 7.82 -9.95
C ARG A 82 1.47 8.73 -10.47
N ILE A 83 2.69 8.47 -10.06
CA ILE A 83 3.89 9.22 -10.45
C ILE A 83 4.89 8.22 -11.04
N ASP A 84 5.24 8.40 -12.31
CA ASP A 84 6.21 7.58 -13.01
C ASP A 84 7.55 8.33 -13.05
N PHE A 85 8.57 7.75 -12.41
CA PHE A 85 9.94 8.29 -12.38
C PHE A 85 10.83 7.53 -13.37
N LYS A 86 11.33 8.21 -14.37
CA LYS A 86 12.44 7.71 -15.20
C LYS A 86 13.76 7.79 -14.43
N PRO A 87 14.81 7.08 -14.84
CA PRO A 87 16.16 7.31 -14.34
C PRO A 87 16.55 8.79 -14.40
N GLY A 88 16.99 9.36 -13.28
CA GLY A 88 17.37 10.77 -13.16
C GLY A 88 16.24 11.75 -12.85
N ASP A 89 14.98 11.34 -12.89
CA ASP A 89 13.86 12.22 -12.56
C ASP A 89 13.89 12.66 -11.10
N THR A 90 13.45 13.91 -10.87
CA THR A 90 13.35 14.54 -9.56
C THR A 90 12.06 15.33 -9.43
N THR A 91 11.47 15.33 -8.23
CA THR A 91 10.33 16.21 -7.93
C THR A 91 10.75 17.67 -7.73
N GLY A 92 12.06 17.95 -7.59
CA GLY A 92 12.54 19.20 -7.05
C GLY A 92 12.21 19.36 -5.56
N TRP A 93 12.85 20.33 -4.90
CA TRP A 93 12.56 20.64 -3.49
C TRP A 93 11.21 21.30 -3.35
N HIS A 94 10.35 20.74 -2.50
CA HIS A 94 8.99 21.22 -2.27
C HIS A 94 8.48 20.79 -0.89
N PHE A 95 7.29 21.26 -0.54
CA PHE A 95 6.49 20.77 0.58
C PHE A 95 5.03 20.61 0.16
N HIS A 96 4.26 19.90 0.97
CA HIS A 96 2.82 19.74 0.79
C HIS A 96 2.05 20.53 1.85
N PRO A 97 0.95 21.27 1.47
CA PRO A 97 0.10 21.98 2.42
C PRO A 97 -0.71 21.07 3.36
N GLY A 98 -0.75 19.77 3.09
CA GLY A 98 -1.41 18.75 3.90
C GLY A 98 -0.60 17.46 3.90
N PRO A 99 -1.01 16.45 4.72
CA PRO A 99 -0.30 15.18 4.78
C PRO A 99 -0.38 14.39 3.49
N VAL A 100 0.68 13.61 3.19
CA VAL A 100 0.74 12.72 2.02
C VAL A 100 1.18 11.34 2.44
N LEU A 101 0.44 10.33 1.99
CA LEU A 101 0.83 8.93 2.10
C LEU A 101 1.41 8.46 0.77
N VAL A 102 2.66 8.01 0.78
CA VAL A 102 3.41 7.60 -0.40
C VAL A 102 3.68 6.10 -0.38
N GLN A 103 3.44 5.43 -1.51
CA GLN A 103 3.66 3.99 -1.71
C GLN A 103 4.51 3.78 -2.96
N VAL A 104 5.65 3.10 -2.82
CA VAL A 104 6.49 2.69 -3.96
C VAL A 104 5.98 1.35 -4.48
N ALA A 105 5.35 1.36 -5.65
CA ALA A 105 4.77 0.16 -6.27
C ALA A 105 5.82 -0.64 -7.05
N SER A 106 6.78 0.04 -7.71
CA SER A 106 7.91 -0.62 -8.38
C SER A 106 9.16 0.25 -8.35
N GLY A 107 10.33 -0.36 -8.51
CA GLY A 107 11.62 0.33 -8.49
C GLY A 107 12.00 0.86 -7.11
N ALA A 108 12.63 2.02 -7.08
CA ALA A 108 13.02 2.69 -5.84
C ALA A 108 13.17 4.20 -6.05
N VAL A 109 12.84 4.98 -5.04
CA VAL A 109 13.10 6.42 -4.99
C VAL A 109 14.01 6.77 -3.81
N THR A 110 14.79 7.82 -3.95
CA THR A 110 15.61 8.39 -2.87
C THR A 110 14.89 9.63 -2.33
N LEU A 111 14.38 9.53 -1.11
CA LEU A 111 13.80 10.66 -0.39
C LEU A 111 14.90 11.39 0.37
N ARG A 112 14.99 12.71 0.20
CA ARG A 112 15.89 13.58 0.98
C ARG A 112 15.07 14.69 1.66
N HIS A 113 15.45 15.02 2.89
CA HIS A 113 14.88 16.13 3.65
C HIS A 113 15.90 16.75 4.60
N ALA A 114 15.71 18.02 4.96
CA ALA A 114 16.51 18.69 5.94
C ALA A 114 15.90 18.53 7.33
N ALA A 115 16.63 18.00 8.29
CA ALA A 115 16.23 17.91 9.69
C ALA A 115 17.43 18.11 10.61
N HIS A 116 17.23 18.83 11.70
CA HIS A 116 18.27 19.08 12.72
C HIS A 116 19.60 19.60 12.13
N GLY A 117 19.55 20.51 11.16
CA GLY A 117 20.73 21.09 10.49
C GLY A 117 21.48 20.12 9.57
N ARG A 118 20.94 18.94 9.27
CA ARG A 118 21.54 17.91 8.42
C ARG A 118 20.63 17.56 7.24
N CYS A 119 21.25 17.15 6.13
CA CYS A 119 20.50 16.52 5.03
C CYS A 119 20.41 15.02 5.26
N LEU A 120 19.21 14.55 5.48
CA LEU A 120 18.93 13.13 5.63
C LEU A 120 18.49 12.55 4.28
N SER A 121 18.92 11.32 4.01
CA SER A 121 18.61 10.62 2.77
C SER A 121 18.21 9.17 3.06
N LYS A 122 17.15 8.70 2.43
CA LYS A 122 16.65 7.33 2.55
C LYS A 122 16.21 6.79 1.20
N VAL A 123 16.64 5.59 0.85
CA VAL A 123 16.12 4.86 -0.31
C VAL A 123 14.88 4.07 0.10
N VAL A 124 13.76 4.32 -0.59
CA VAL A 124 12.50 3.60 -0.42
C VAL A 124 12.28 2.73 -1.64
N ARG A 125 12.09 1.43 -1.44
CA ARG A 125 11.94 0.41 -2.48
C ARG A 125 10.49 -0.02 -2.64
N ALA A 126 10.19 -0.69 -3.73
CA ALA A 126 8.90 -1.34 -3.96
C ALA A 126 8.44 -2.15 -2.73
N GLY A 127 7.13 -2.11 -2.44
CA GLY A 127 6.51 -2.71 -1.27
C GLY A 127 6.65 -1.90 0.03
N HIS A 128 7.35 -0.76 0.00
CA HIS A 128 7.50 0.16 1.12
C HIS A 128 6.93 1.53 0.80
N GLY A 129 6.62 2.28 1.84
CA GLY A 129 6.10 3.63 1.73
C GLY A 129 6.66 4.55 2.81
N PHE A 130 6.19 5.78 2.80
CA PHE A 130 6.50 6.77 3.80
C PHE A 130 5.35 7.77 3.92
N PHE A 131 5.34 8.45 5.04
CA PHE A 131 4.40 9.51 5.34
C PHE A 131 5.12 10.85 5.31
N GLU A 132 4.53 11.84 4.67
CA GLU A 132 5.05 13.19 4.56
C GLU A 132 4.18 14.15 5.37
N MET A 133 4.81 14.75 6.37
CA MET A 133 4.16 15.73 7.24
C MET A 133 3.86 17.03 6.48
N PRO A 134 2.74 17.69 6.77
CA PRO A 134 2.46 19.02 6.21
C PRO A 134 3.62 19.99 6.45
N GLY A 135 4.01 20.73 5.43
CA GLY A 135 5.08 21.74 5.49
C GLY A 135 6.50 21.20 5.55
N ALA A 136 6.72 19.88 5.65
CA ALA A 136 8.04 19.30 5.64
C ALA A 136 8.69 19.42 4.25
N ILE A 137 9.83 20.14 4.17
CA ILE A 137 10.56 20.35 2.90
C ILE A 137 11.36 19.09 2.55
N HIS A 138 11.13 18.57 1.35
CA HIS A 138 11.77 17.34 0.87
C HIS A 138 11.90 17.32 -0.66
N VAL A 139 12.59 16.30 -1.16
CA VAL A 139 12.70 15.97 -2.58
C VAL A 139 12.76 14.45 -2.74
N ALA A 140 12.07 13.94 -3.75
CA ALA A 140 12.18 12.55 -4.18
C ALA A 140 12.88 12.47 -5.54
N ASP A 141 13.92 11.64 -5.63
CA ASP A 141 14.71 11.44 -6.85
C ASP A 141 14.71 9.96 -7.25
N ASN A 142 14.64 9.65 -8.53
CA ASN A 142 15.04 8.35 -9.02
C ASN A 142 16.53 8.35 -9.39
N ARG A 143 17.38 7.91 -8.47
CA ARG A 143 18.85 7.79 -8.65
C ARG A 143 19.28 6.42 -9.17
N ARG A 144 18.33 5.61 -9.64
CA ARG A 144 18.58 4.28 -10.18
C ARG A 144 18.60 4.31 -11.70
N GLN A 145 19.05 3.19 -12.30
CA GLN A 145 19.01 3.00 -13.76
C GLN A 145 17.62 2.48 -14.23
N ASP A 146 16.82 1.92 -13.31
CA ASP A 146 15.50 1.41 -13.59
C ASP A 146 14.43 2.45 -13.26
N PRO A 147 13.29 2.47 -13.99
CA PRO A 147 12.17 3.33 -13.66
C PRO A 147 11.52 2.93 -12.33
N ALA A 148 10.86 3.89 -11.68
CA ALA A 148 10.07 3.64 -10.48
C ALA A 148 8.64 4.15 -10.66
N VAL A 149 7.69 3.46 -10.02
CA VAL A 149 6.27 3.85 -9.94
C VAL A 149 5.89 4.09 -8.51
N VAL A 150 5.31 5.24 -8.25
CA VAL A 150 4.88 5.69 -6.94
C VAL A 150 3.40 6.06 -6.99
N TYR A 151 2.64 5.69 -5.96
CA TYR A 151 1.32 6.23 -5.70
C TYR A 151 1.38 7.14 -4.49
N ALA A 152 0.85 8.36 -4.64
CA ALA A 152 0.79 9.35 -3.57
C ALA A 152 -0.65 9.77 -3.32
N THR A 153 -1.10 9.63 -2.07
CA THR A 153 -2.43 10.08 -1.64
C THR A 153 -2.26 11.34 -0.78
N PHE A 154 -2.74 12.44 -1.31
CA PHE A 154 -2.70 13.77 -0.71
C PHE A 154 -4.01 14.05 0.02
N VAL A 155 -3.93 14.58 1.23
CA VAL A 155 -5.09 15.08 1.98
C VAL A 155 -4.90 16.60 2.20
N LEU A 156 -5.45 17.39 1.30
CA LEU A 156 -5.13 18.82 1.18
C LEU A 156 -6.25 19.71 1.70
N PRO A 157 -5.93 20.95 2.15
CA PRO A 157 -6.93 22.00 2.27
C PRO A 157 -7.66 22.23 0.95
N PRO A 158 -8.93 22.63 0.95
CA PRO A 158 -9.64 22.97 -0.28
C PRO A 158 -8.88 24.03 -1.11
N ARG A 159 -8.74 23.78 -2.41
CA ARG A 159 -8.05 24.65 -3.38
C ARG A 159 -6.54 24.80 -3.17
N ALA A 160 -5.91 24.11 -2.19
CA ALA A 160 -4.47 24.10 -2.07
C ALA A 160 -3.83 23.31 -3.23
N PRO A 161 -2.67 23.76 -3.74
CA PRO A 161 -1.92 22.96 -4.72
C PRO A 161 -1.37 21.69 -4.06
N PRO A 162 -1.13 20.61 -4.83
CA PRO A 162 -0.57 19.37 -4.28
C PRO A 162 0.86 19.56 -3.75
N ALA A 163 1.63 20.47 -4.34
CA ALA A 163 2.99 20.76 -3.92
C ALA A 163 3.30 22.26 -4.09
N VAL A 164 4.18 22.76 -3.22
CA VAL A 164 4.71 24.14 -3.29
C VAL A 164 6.22 24.04 -3.39
N SER A 165 6.78 24.53 -4.50
CA SER A 165 8.22 24.53 -4.74
C SER A 165 8.96 25.42 -3.77
N THR A 166 10.16 25.01 -3.38
CA THR A 166 11.05 25.76 -2.48
C THR A 166 12.49 25.71 -2.95
N PRO A 167 13.35 26.67 -2.53
CA PRO A 167 14.78 26.53 -2.70
C PRO A 167 15.33 25.29 -1.95
N THR A 168 16.46 24.77 -2.44
CA THR A 168 17.22 23.73 -1.73
C THR A 168 17.57 24.21 -0.31
N PRO A 169 17.22 23.43 0.74
CA PRO A 169 17.61 23.77 2.11
C PRO A 169 19.14 23.87 2.25
N VAL A 170 19.61 24.82 3.05
CA VAL A 170 21.06 25.05 3.26
C VAL A 170 21.80 23.76 3.64
N ALA A 171 21.19 22.96 4.52
CA ALA A 171 21.76 21.68 4.96
C ALA A 171 21.88 20.62 3.85
N CYS A 172 21.25 20.84 2.67
CA CYS A 172 21.22 19.90 1.54
C CYS A 172 21.91 20.45 0.27
N ARG A 173 22.59 21.59 0.37
CA ARG A 173 23.38 22.18 -0.72
C ARG A 173 24.72 21.50 -0.88
#